data_5bd3798ea80af6a7fd9397ba9680d47a
#
_entry.id   5bd3798ea80af6a7fd9397ba9680d47a
#
_cell.length_a   1.000
_cell.length_b   1.000
_cell.length_c   1.000
_cell.angle_alpha   90.00
_cell.angle_beta   90.00
_cell.angle_gamma   90.00
#
_symmetry.space_group_name_H-M   'P 1'
#
loop_
_entity.id
_entity.type
_entity.pdbx_description
1 polymer ?
#
loop_
_entity_poly.entity_id
_entity_poly.type
_entity_poly.pdbx_seq_one_letter_code
_entity_poly.pdbx_strand_id
1 'polypeptide(L)'
;FTSASSYKDTFKGCTQMADYADIPIPWGGISDGTKTKPTLTLTAAPAEGKEYFQLSGTVKSTEMKSGKVLCTTKALLPELIEQMGELEKVMNRYGNPISSAAVTQANSETGATFYFNVDADTEYIFLASGTNAHGTTIEQTEVKIPAVPTGEADYERYIGTWTVTSTSSEINKQPQTYTVEITPYRTNESFRVKGWGITTLGDDYPFLLKYNEDGNVTIPTFDPQGMY
;
A
#
# COMPACT_ATOMS: atom_id res chain seq x y z
N PHE A 1 -24.87 -21.38 -25.95
CA PHE A 1 -25.57 -20.70 -27.08
C PHE A 1 -24.69 -20.82 -28.33
N THR A 2 -24.92 -21.85 -29.14
CA THR A 2 -24.02 -22.19 -30.25
C THR A 2 -24.61 -22.00 -31.67
N SER A 3 -25.83 -21.51 -31.82
CA SER A 3 -26.35 -21.19 -33.15
C SER A 3 -26.90 -19.76 -33.25
N ALA A 4 -26.19 -18.95 -33.98
CA ALA A 4 -26.34 -17.50 -34.01
C ALA A 4 -27.63 -16.97 -34.68
N SER A 5 -28.37 -17.80 -35.42
CA SER A 5 -29.49 -17.31 -36.23
C SER A 5 -30.77 -17.01 -35.45
N SER A 6 -30.90 -17.52 -34.23
CA SER A 6 -32.09 -17.32 -33.37
C SER A 6 -32.00 -16.17 -32.39
N TYR A 7 -30.84 -15.50 -32.26
CA TYR A 7 -30.60 -14.47 -31.26
C TYR A 7 -30.43 -13.07 -31.86
N LYS A 8 -30.63 -12.90 -33.14
CA LYS A 8 -30.52 -11.61 -33.81
C LYS A 8 -31.45 -10.60 -33.16
N ASP A 9 -30.88 -9.45 -32.75
CA ASP A 9 -31.59 -8.32 -32.15
C ASP A 9 -32.37 -8.63 -30.87
N THR A 10 -32.11 -9.78 -30.20
CA THR A 10 -32.82 -10.19 -28.96
C THR A 10 -32.77 -9.15 -27.83
N PHE A 11 -31.65 -8.44 -27.71
CA PHE A 11 -31.43 -7.43 -26.70
C PHE A 11 -31.47 -5.99 -27.20
N LYS A 12 -31.97 -5.80 -28.43
CA LYS A 12 -32.06 -4.46 -29.02
C LYS A 12 -32.92 -3.54 -28.19
N GLY A 13 -32.35 -2.42 -27.78
CA GLY A 13 -33.03 -1.43 -26.95
C GLY A 13 -33.04 -1.73 -25.45
N CYS A 14 -32.44 -2.82 -24.97
CA CYS A 14 -32.32 -3.16 -23.55
C CYS A 14 -31.24 -2.34 -22.83
N THR A 15 -31.12 -1.05 -23.11
CA THR A 15 -30.04 -0.15 -22.65
C THR A 15 -29.96 0.03 -21.14
N GLN A 16 -30.97 -0.44 -20.39
CA GLN A 16 -30.98 -0.38 -18.92
C GLN A 16 -30.36 -1.63 -18.27
N MET A 17 -29.97 -2.63 -19.05
CA MET A 17 -29.25 -3.79 -18.52
C MET A 17 -27.84 -3.38 -18.12
N ALA A 18 -27.39 -3.83 -16.95
CA ALA A 18 -26.06 -3.50 -16.42
C ALA A 18 -24.91 -3.97 -17.33
N ASP A 19 -25.14 -5.05 -18.08
CA ASP A 19 -24.21 -5.70 -19.01
C ASP A 19 -24.51 -5.39 -20.50
N TYR A 20 -25.37 -4.40 -20.79
CA TYR A 20 -25.74 -4.07 -22.18
C TYR A 20 -24.53 -3.75 -23.08
N ALA A 21 -23.51 -3.12 -22.50
CA ALA A 21 -22.25 -2.81 -23.19
C ALA A 21 -21.48 -4.06 -23.64
N ASP A 22 -21.72 -5.20 -23.01
CA ASP A 22 -21.05 -6.48 -23.29
C ASP A 22 -21.85 -7.35 -24.27
N ILE A 23 -23.09 -6.98 -24.56
CA ILE A 23 -23.93 -7.72 -25.48
C ILE A 23 -23.47 -7.50 -26.91
N PRO A 24 -23.17 -8.59 -27.68
CA PRO A 24 -22.69 -8.49 -29.06
C PRO A 24 -23.68 -7.77 -29.99
N ILE A 25 -23.15 -6.99 -30.93
CA ILE A 25 -23.93 -6.26 -31.95
C ILE A 25 -24.92 -7.18 -32.68
N PRO A 26 -24.54 -8.42 -33.09
CA PRO A 26 -25.50 -9.32 -33.73
C PRO A 26 -26.71 -9.70 -32.87
N TRP A 27 -26.62 -9.53 -31.57
CA TRP A 27 -27.70 -9.80 -30.59
C TRP A 27 -28.50 -8.55 -30.24
N GLY A 28 -28.20 -7.42 -30.87
CA GLY A 28 -28.84 -6.13 -30.61
C GLY A 28 -28.18 -5.28 -29.52
N GLY A 29 -27.01 -5.68 -29.05
CA GLY A 29 -26.16 -4.89 -28.14
C GLY A 29 -25.23 -3.94 -28.88
N ILE A 30 -24.21 -3.46 -28.19
CA ILE A 30 -23.22 -2.52 -28.72
C ILE A 30 -21.77 -3.03 -28.67
N SER A 31 -21.55 -4.25 -28.17
CA SER A 31 -20.22 -4.84 -28.11
C SER A 31 -19.77 -5.31 -29.49
N ASP A 32 -18.60 -4.84 -29.92
CA ASP A 32 -17.95 -5.28 -31.19
C ASP A 32 -17.24 -6.64 -31.06
N GLY A 33 -17.32 -7.28 -29.88
CA GLY A 33 -16.70 -8.58 -29.62
C GLY A 33 -15.24 -8.48 -29.18
N THR A 34 -14.65 -7.29 -29.13
CA THR A 34 -13.31 -7.06 -28.57
C THR A 34 -13.38 -7.09 -27.05
N LYS A 35 -13.61 -8.29 -26.52
CA LYS A 35 -13.69 -8.51 -25.08
C LYS A 35 -12.29 -8.72 -24.53
N THR A 36 -11.74 -7.70 -23.90
CA THR A 36 -10.43 -7.80 -23.29
C THR A 36 -10.52 -7.67 -21.77
N LYS A 37 -9.66 -8.42 -21.09
CA LYS A 37 -9.40 -8.19 -19.66
C LYS A 37 -8.83 -6.78 -19.47
N PRO A 38 -8.92 -6.18 -18.28
CA PRO A 38 -8.25 -4.92 -18.02
C PRO A 38 -6.76 -5.01 -18.33
N THR A 39 -6.19 -3.97 -18.93
CA THR A 39 -4.73 -3.82 -18.95
C THR A 39 -4.30 -3.08 -17.69
N LEU A 40 -3.16 -3.45 -17.12
CA LEU A 40 -2.57 -2.79 -15.98
C LEU A 40 -1.15 -2.33 -16.32
N THR A 41 -0.80 -1.14 -15.86
CA THR A 41 0.58 -0.65 -15.85
C THR A 41 0.89 -0.17 -14.45
N LEU A 42 1.96 -0.70 -13.86
CA LEU A 42 2.36 -0.40 -12.51
C LEU A 42 3.67 0.37 -12.49
N THR A 43 3.76 1.33 -11.59
CA THR A 43 5.03 1.92 -11.18
C THR A 43 5.10 1.94 -9.66
N ALA A 44 6.29 1.73 -9.10
CA ALA A 44 6.52 1.84 -7.68
C ALA A 44 7.85 2.52 -7.42
N ALA A 45 7.88 3.36 -6.39
CA ALA A 45 9.07 4.07 -5.95
C ALA A 45 9.01 4.33 -4.44
N PRO A 46 10.15 4.56 -3.77
CA PRO A 46 10.16 5.17 -2.44
C PRO A 46 9.37 6.49 -2.47
N ALA A 47 8.52 6.72 -1.46
CA ALA A 47 7.68 7.92 -1.44
C ALA A 47 8.53 9.16 -1.14
N GLU A 48 8.30 10.25 -1.88
CA GLU A 48 9.02 11.51 -1.71
C GLU A 48 8.90 12.03 -0.27
N GLY A 49 10.02 12.37 0.35
CA GLY A 49 10.11 12.84 1.71
C GLY A 49 9.90 11.77 2.79
N LYS A 50 9.73 10.50 2.39
CA LYS A 50 9.59 9.33 3.28
C LYS A 50 10.26 8.09 2.69
N GLU A 51 11.36 8.30 1.97
CA GLU A 51 11.99 7.32 1.08
C GLU A 51 12.40 6.03 1.77
N TYR A 52 12.64 6.08 3.08
CA TYR A 52 13.12 4.93 3.86
C TYR A 52 12.00 4.10 4.50
N PHE A 53 10.77 4.63 4.54
CA PHE A 53 9.69 4.05 5.35
C PHE A 53 8.35 3.99 4.65
N GLN A 54 8.26 4.56 3.47
CA GLN A 54 7.03 4.53 2.70
C GLN A 54 7.32 4.29 1.22
N LEU A 55 6.51 3.45 0.62
CA LEU A 55 6.48 3.16 -0.80
C LEU A 55 5.23 3.78 -1.41
N SER A 56 5.36 4.41 -2.56
CA SER A 56 4.25 4.82 -3.41
C SER A 56 4.14 3.87 -4.60
N GLY A 57 2.95 3.28 -4.80
CA GLY A 57 2.66 2.43 -5.95
C GLY A 57 1.51 3.03 -6.77
N THR A 58 1.71 3.24 -8.07
CA THR A 58 0.69 3.78 -8.96
C THR A 58 0.18 2.71 -9.91
N VAL A 59 -1.13 2.62 -10.03
CA VAL A 59 -1.84 1.71 -10.95
C VAL A 59 -2.51 2.55 -12.03
N LYS A 60 -2.19 2.30 -13.28
CA LYS A 60 -2.96 2.74 -14.46
C LYS A 60 -3.64 1.53 -15.08
N SER A 61 -4.86 1.71 -15.53
CA SER A 61 -5.66 0.62 -16.08
C SER A 61 -6.52 1.08 -17.25
N THR A 62 -6.95 0.13 -18.04
CA THR A 62 -8.07 0.30 -18.98
C THR A 62 -9.22 -0.60 -18.57
N GLU A 63 -10.43 -0.06 -18.50
CA GLU A 63 -11.68 -0.81 -18.28
C GLU A 63 -11.76 -1.65 -16.99
N MET A 64 -10.93 -1.35 -15.98
CA MET A 64 -11.05 -1.97 -14.67
C MET A 64 -12.36 -1.55 -14.00
N LYS A 65 -13.12 -2.50 -13.46
CA LYS A 65 -14.36 -2.28 -12.68
C LYS A 65 -14.16 -2.50 -11.19
N SER A 66 -13.24 -3.37 -10.84
CA SER A 66 -12.79 -3.63 -9.46
C SER A 66 -11.35 -4.09 -9.47
N GLY A 67 -10.69 -4.05 -8.32
CA GLY A 67 -9.31 -4.51 -8.19
C GLY A 67 -8.85 -4.56 -6.76
N LYS A 68 -7.62 -5.02 -6.60
CA LYS A 68 -6.91 -5.08 -5.33
C LYS A 68 -5.47 -4.65 -5.51
N VAL A 69 -4.85 -4.14 -4.45
CA VAL A 69 -3.42 -3.86 -4.39
C VAL A 69 -2.79 -4.59 -3.22
N LEU A 70 -1.55 -5.00 -3.37
CA LEU A 70 -0.75 -5.66 -2.34
C LEU A 70 0.69 -5.15 -2.43
N CYS A 71 1.28 -4.86 -1.28
CA CYS A 71 2.71 -4.65 -1.16
C CYS A 71 3.25 -5.69 -0.18
N THR A 72 4.27 -6.42 -0.60
CA THR A 72 4.91 -7.45 0.24
C THR A 72 6.41 -7.47 -0.04
N THR A 73 7.20 -8.01 0.87
CA THR A 73 8.63 -8.18 0.61
C THR A 73 8.85 -9.19 -0.51
N LYS A 74 9.91 -8.97 -1.29
CA LYS A 74 10.30 -9.87 -2.38
C LYS A 74 10.59 -11.29 -1.87
N ALA A 75 11.09 -11.41 -0.64
CA ALA A 75 11.37 -12.70 -0.02
C ALA A 75 10.08 -13.46 0.37
N LEU A 76 9.03 -12.75 0.82
CA LEU A 76 7.81 -13.39 1.30
C LEU A 76 6.87 -13.84 0.18
N LEU A 77 6.88 -13.17 -0.99
CA LEU A 77 5.93 -13.48 -2.07
C LEU A 77 6.00 -14.94 -2.55
N PRO A 78 7.17 -15.56 -2.78
CA PRO A 78 7.25 -16.95 -3.18
C PRO A 78 6.63 -17.91 -2.15
N GLU A 79 6.82 -17.67 -0.86
CA GLU A 79 6.26 -18.48 0.22
C GLU A 79 4.72 -18.38 0.23
N LEU A 80 4.17 -17.18 0.02
CA LEU A 80 2.72 -16.99 -0.09
C LEU A 80 2.15 -17.72 -1.31
N ILE A 81 2.85 -17.69 -2.45
CA ILE A 81 2.43 -18.41 -3.65
C ILE A 81 2.48 -19.94 -3.41
N GLU A 82 3.52 -20.46 -2.75
CA GLU A 82 3.63 -21.88 -2.41
C GLU A 82 2.48 -22.32 -1.49
N GLN A 83 2.16 -21.53 -0.47
CA GLN A 83 1.06 -21.83 0.46
C GLN A 83 -0.32 -21.79 -0.20
N MET A 84 -0.54 -20.86 -1.11
CA MET A 84 -1.85 -20.63 -1.74
C MET A 84 -2.01 -21.36 -3.07
N GLY A 85 -0.90 -21.84 -3.66
CA GLY A 85 -0.84 -22.56 -4.93
C GLY A 85 -0.76 -21.65 -6.15
N GLU A 86 -1.22 -20.40 -6.10
CA GLU A 86 -1.21 -19.48 -7.22
C GLU A 86 -1.32 -18.00 -6.78
N LEU A 87 -0.79 -17.09 -7.60
CA LEU A 87 -0.74 -15.66 -7.32
C LEU A 87 -2.14 -15.03 -7.17
N GLU A 88 -3.10 -15.50 -7.95
CA GLU A 88 -4.48 -14.99 -7.87
C GLU A 88 -5.11 -15.25 -6.49
N LYS A 89 -4.85 -16.41 -5.89
CA LYS A 89 -5.32 -16.71 -4.53
C LYS A 89 -4.61 -15.84 -3.48
N VAL A 90 -3.31 -15.56 -3.67
CA VAL A 90 -2.58 -14.61 -2.81
C VAL A 90 -3.26 -13.23 -2.86
N MET A 91 -3.51 -12.69 -4.07
CA MET A 91 -4.21 -11.42 -4.25
C MET A 91 -5.62 -11.44 -3.66
N ASN A 92 -6.34 -12.54 -3.79
CA ASN A 92 -7.69 -12.67 -3.22
C ASN A 92 -7.69 -12.68 -1.69
N ARG A 93 -6.69 -13.27 -1.08
CA ARG A 93 -6.57 -13.41 0.39
C ARG A 93 -5.99 -12.18 1.07
N TYR A 94 -4.91 -11.63 0.52
CA TYR A 94 -4.08 -10.61 1.16
C TYR A 94 -4.18 -9.22 0.51
N GLY A 95 -4.70 -9.14 -0.72
CA GLY A 95 -4.84 -7.86 -1.43
C GLY A 95 -5.92 -6.97 -0.82
N ASN A 96 -5.59 -5.70 -0.65
CA ASN A 96 -6.51 -4.65 -0.21
C ASN A 96 -7.42 -4.22 -1.35
N PRO A 97 -8.75 -4.22 -1.19
CA PRO A 97 -9.67 -3.78 -2.22
C PRO A 97 -9.46 -2.31 -2.60
N ILE A 98 -9.53 -2.01 -3.90
CA ILE A 98 -9.49 -0.64 -4.42
C ILE A 98 -10.88 -0.03 -4.33
N SER A 99 -10.99 1.19 -3.79
CA SER A 99 -12.27 1.91 -3.72
C SER A 99 -12.77 2.29 -5.13
N SER A 100 -14.08 2.50 -5.29
CA SER A 100 -14.66 2.92 -6.57
C SER A 100 -14.08 4.24 -7.10
N ALA A 101 -13.75 5.18 -6.22
CA ALA A 101 -13.08 6.42 -6.59
C ALA A 101 -11.67 6.15 -7.14
N ALA A 102 -10.90 5.29 -6.48
CA ALA A 102 -9.56 4.92 -6.93
C ALA A 102 -9.61 4.07 -8.22
N VAL A 103 -10.65 3.24 -8.45
CA VAL A 103 -10.87 2.56 -9.73
C VAL A 103 -11.07 3.57 -10.86
N THR A 104 -11.90 4.60 -10.63
CA THR A 104 -12.09 5.67 -11.62
C THR A 104 -10.78 6.38 -11.93
N GLN A 105 -9.99 6.67 -10.90
CA GLN A 105 -8.70 7.31 -11.07
C GLN A 105 -7.68 6.40 -11.76
N ALA A 106 -7.64 5.09 -11.45
CA ALA A 106 -6.78 4.12 -12.13
C ALA A 106 -7.06 4.05 -13.63
N ASN A 107 -8.32 4.19 -14.05
CA ASN A 107 -8.73 4.24 -15.47
C ASN A 107 -8.48 5.62 -16.12
N SER A 108 -7.85 6.57 -15.44
CA SER A 108 -7.47 7.86 -16.01
C SER A 108 -6.00 7.87 -16.45
N GLU A 109 -5.60 8.92 -17.15
CA GLU A 109 -4.21 9.10 -17.59
C GLU A 109 -3.22 9.24 -16.44
N THR A 110 -3.64 9.74 -15.29
CA THR A 110 -2.77 9.92 -14.11
C THR A 110 -2.57 8.63 -13.32
N GLY A 111 -3.56 7.72 -13.35
CA GLY A 111 -3.56 6.53 -12.51
C GLY A 111 -3.92 6.83 -11.04
N ALA A 112 -4.09 5.77 -10.25
CA ALA A 112 -4.33 5.85 -8.81
C ALA A 112 -3.07 5.49 -8.03
N THR A 113 -2.70 6.30 -7.05
CA THR A 113 -1.51 6.08 -6.21
C THR A 113 -1.92 5.59 -4.83
N PHE A 114 -1.18 4.59 -4.34
CA PHE A 114 -1.35 3.94 -3.04
C PHE A 114 -0.05 4.03 -2.26
N TYR A 115 -0.14 4.19 -0.95
CA TYR A 115 1.01 4.30 -0.07
C TYR A 115 1.04 3.12 0.92
N PHE A 116 2.24 2.58 1.13
CA PHE A 116 2.48 1.46 2.03
C PHE A 116 3.63 1.78 2.96
N ASN A 117 3.46 1.48 4.25
CA ASN A 117 4.58 1.53 5.19
C ASN A 117 5.51 0.35 4.90
N VAL A 118 6.79 0.62 4.84
CA VAL A 118 7.84 -0.34 4.47
C VAL A 118 9.06 -0.17 5.37
N ASP A 119 9.95 -1.14 5.37
CA ASP A 119 11.21 -1.09 6.10
C ASP A 119 12.34 -0.67 5.15
N ALA A 120 13.28 0.12 5.69
CA ALA A 120 14.47 0.55 4.98
C ALA A 120 15.33 -0.66 4.54
N ASP A 121 16.18 -0.46 3.54
CA ASP A 121 17.10 -1.45 2.95
C ASP A 121 16.43 -2.76 2.50
N THR A 122 15.15 -2.72 2.19
CA THR A 122 14.36 -3.91 1.87
C THR A 122 13.84 -3.87 0.44
N GLU A 123 13.81 -5.02 -0.24
CA GLU A 123 13.19 -5.19 -1.56
C GLU A 123 11.72 -5.56 -1.40
N TYR A 124 10.86 -4.84 -2.11
CA TYR A 124 9.42 -5.06 -2.13
C TYR A 124 8.92 -5.37 -3.53
N ILE A 125 7.78 -6.04 -3.58
CA ILE A 125 6.98 -6.21 -4.79
C ILE A 125 5.64 -5.52 -4.54
N PHE A 126 5.30 -4.60 -5.43
CA PHE A 126 3.98 -3.99 -5.51
C PHE A 126 3.18 -4.74 -6.57
N LEU A 127 2.01 -5.24 -6.19
CA LEU A 127 1.11 -5.99 -7.05
C LEU A 127 -0.23 -5.27 -7.15
N ALA A 128 -0.85 -5.37 -8.31
CA ALA A 128 -2.25 -4.99 -8.48
C ALA A 128 -3.01 -6.02 -9.31
N SER A 129 -4.27 -6.21 -8.98
CA SER A 129 -5.22 -6.92 -9.84
C SER A 129 -6.31 -5.98 -10.31
N GLY A 130 -6.71 -6.13 -11.56
CA GLY A 130 -7.86 -5.45 -12.15
C GLY A 130 -8.81 -6.47 -12.74
N THR A 131 -10.10 -6.30 -12.49
CA THR A 131 -11.15 -7.23 -12.94
C THR A 131 -12.26 -6.46 -13.66
N ASN A 132 -12.75 -7.02 -14.73
CA ASN A 132 -13.98 -6.62 -15.43
C ASN A 132 -14.81 -7.86 -15.78
N ALA A 133 -15.87 -7.72 -16.60
CA ALA A 133 -16.72 -8.82 -17.02
C ALA A 133 -15.98 -9.92 -17.83
N HIS A 134 -14.78 -9.62 -18.35
CA HIS A 134 -14.01 -10.51 -19.22
C HIS A 134 -12.86 -11.22 -18.49
N GLY A 135 -12.66 -10.91 -17.22
CA GLY A 135 -11.70 -11.60 -16.36
C GLY A 135 -10.79 -10.67 -15.59
N THR A 136 -9.77 -11.28 -14.98
CA THR A 136 -8.81 -10.63 -14.11
C THR A 136 -7.43 -10.59 -14.78
N THR A 137 -6.74 -9.45 -14.64
CA THR A 137 -5.31 -9.28 -14.92
C THR A 137 -4.61 -8.99 -13.61
N ILE A 138 -3.43 -9.56 -13.42
CA ILE A 138 -2.55 -9.30 -12.27
C ILE A 138 -1.19 -8.91 -12.82
N GLU A 139 -0.68 -7.79 -12.34
CA GLU A 139 0.65 -7.28 -12.67
C GLU A 139 1.45 -7.02 -11.40
N GLN A 140 2.78 -7.01 -11.53
CA GLN A 140 3.69 -6.73 -10.43
C GLN A 140 4.88 -5.89 -10.88
N THR A 141 5.44 -5.12 -9.95
CA THR A 141 6.68 -4.38 -10.15
C THR A 141 7.53 -4.43 -8.88
N GLU A 142 8.84 -4.47 -9.06
CA GLU A 142 9.80 -4.51 -7.96
C GLU A 142 10.27 -3.10 -7.60
N VAL A 143 10.58 -2.91 -6.33
CA VAL A 143 11.17 -1.67 -5.83
C VAL A 143 12.10 -1.96 -4.66
N LYS A 144 13.26 -1.33 -4.66
CA LYS A 144 14.20 -1.35 -3.54
C LYS A 144 14.02 -0.08 -2.72
N ILE A 145 13.75 -0.24 -1.44
CA ILE A 145 13.78 0.86 -0.47
C ILE A 145 15.23 1.10 -0.06
N PRO A 146 15.74 2.33 -0.14
CA PRO A 146 17.13 2.61 0.20
C PRO A 146 17.39 2.39 1.68
N ALA A 147 18.66 2.11 2.02
CA ALA A 147 19.14 2.14 3.39
C ALA A 147 19.10 3.57 3.92
N VAL A 148 18.78 3.73 5.20
CA VAL A 148 18.91 5.05 5.85
C VAL A 148 20.40 5.42 5.87
N PRO A 149 20.79 6.60 5.38
CA PRO A 149 22.19 7.05 5.43
C PRO A 149 22.71 7.09 6.88
N THR A 150 23.98 6.81 7.06
CA THR A 150 24.65 6.97 8.36
C THR A 150 24.66 8.43 8.77
N GLY A 151 24.27 8.72 9.98
CA GLY A 151 24.25 10.07 10.53
C GLY A 151 25.58 10.50 11.17
N GLU A 152 25.60 11.68 11.75
CA GLU A 152 26.71 12.17 12.57
C GLU A 152 26.83 11.38 13.87
N ALA A 153 28.02 11.34 14.47
CA ALA A 153 28.27 10.53 15.66
C ALA A 153 27.33 10.87 16.84
N ASP A 154 26.99 12.15 17.02
CA ASP A 154 26.06 12.58 18.06
C ASP A 154 24.61 12.19 17.76
N TYR A 155 24.23 12.11 16.48
CA TYR A 155 22.94 11.58 16.05
C TYR A 155 22.88 10.08 16.27
N GLU A 156 23.92 9.35 15.86
CA GLU A 156 24.00 7.89 15.95
C GLU A 156 23.90 7.37 17.40
N ARG A 157 24.33 8.16 18.38
CA ARG A 157 24.26 7.76 19.81
C ARG A 157 22.85 7.49 20.32
N TYR A 158 21.82 8.03 19.66
CA TYR A 158 20.42 7.82 20.07
C TYR A 158 19.82 6.54 19.52
N ILE A 159 20.43 5.99 18.47
CA ILE A 159 19.91 4.82 17.76
C ILE A 159 20.12 3.56 18.60
N GLY A 160 19.10 2.71 18.65
CA GLY A 160 19.17 1.42 19.33
C GLY A 160 18.01 1.16 20.26
N THR A 161 18.21 0.15 21.11
CA THR A 161 17.21 -0.28 22.10
C THR A 161 17.54 0.31 23.46
N TRP A 162 16.57 0.99 24.04
CA TRP A 162 16.71 1.69 25.30
C TRP A 162 15.72 1.19 26.35
N THR A 163 16.18 1.07 27.60
CA THR A 163 15.30 0.83 28.73
C THR A 163 14.87 2.17 29.32
N VAL A 164 13.57 2.41 29.35
CA VAL A 164 12.98 3.64 29.86
C VAL A 164 12.23 3.33 31.15
N THR A 165 12.48 4.11 32.20
CA THR A 165 11.70 4.05 33.43
C THR A 165 10.85 5.30 33.55
N SER A 166 9.53 5.12 33.51
CA SER A 166 8.57 6.21 33.73
C SER A 166 8.46 6.49 35.22
N THR A 167 8.64 7.73 35.59
CA THR A 167 8.43 8.20 36.97
C THR A 167 7.10 8.92 37.18
N SER A 168 6.23 8.92 36.16
CA SER A 168 4.91 9.57 36.22
C SER A 168 4.05 8.90 37.28
N SER A 169 3.62 9.66 38.25
CA SER A 169 2.79 9.20 39.35
C SER A 169 1.29 9.08 39.05
N GLU A 170 0.87 9.46 37.83
CA GLU A 170 -0.56 9.66 37.56
C GLU A 170 -1.30 8.38 37.14
N ILE A 171 -0.64 7.40 36.50
CA ILE A 171 -1.34 6.24 35.98
C ILE A 171 -1.43 5.07 36.96
N ASN A 172 -0.45 4.82 37.79
CA ASN A 172 -0.51 3.75 38.83
C ASN A 172 0.37 4.00 40.07
N LYS A 173 0.90 5.18 40.26
CA LYS A 173 1.75 5.56 41.40
C LYS A 173 3.03 4.71 41.59
N GLN A 174 3.38 3.88 40.60
CA GLN A 174 4.60 3.06 40.62
C GLN A 174 5.41 3.33 39.34
N PRO A 175 6.73 3.41 39.44
CA PRO A 175 7.61 3.46 38.29
C PRO A 175 7.39 2.24 37.42
N GLN A 176 7.29 2.44 36.13
CA GLN A 176 7.16 1.35 35.14
C GLN A 176 8.35 1.38 34.19
N THR A 177 8.89 0.20 33.91
CA THR A 177 10.03 0.04 33.03
C THR A 177 9.56 -0.65 31.76
N TYR A 178 9.93 -0.11 30.60
CA TYR A 178 9.64 -0.65 29.28
C TYR A 178 10.81 -0.42 28.34
N THR A 179 10.79 -1.11 27.22
CA THR A 179 11.85 -1.04 26.21
C THR A 179 11.33 -0.25 25.01
N VAL A 180 12.12 0.73 24.56
CA VAL A 180 11.85 1.47 23.32
C VAL A 180 12.93 1.17 22.28
N GLU A 181 12.53 1.12 21.03
CA GLU A 181 13.43 1.05 19.89
C GLU A 181 13.45 2.42 19.22
N ILE A 182 14.64 3.00 19.06
CA ILE A 182 14.87 4.25 18.36
C ILE A 182 15.61 3.96 17.08
N THR A 183 14.98 4.29 15.96
CA THR A 183 15.53 4.11 14.62
C THR A 183 15.60 5.44 13.88
N PRO A 184 16.53 5.61 12.92
CA PRO A 184 16.55 6.82 12.09
C PRO A 184 15.22 6.98 11.34
N TYR A 185 14.74 8.22 11.27
CA TYR A 185 13.62 8.57 10.38
C TYR A 185 14.09 9.49 9.26
N ARG A 186 14.75 10.58 9.60
CA ARG A 186 15.54 11.41 8.69
C ARG A 186 16.89 11.64 9.34
N THR A 187 17.94 11.23 8.67
CA THR A 187 19.31 11.32 9.18
C THR A 187 19.65 12.76 9.57
N ASN A 188 20.22 12.91 10.77
CA ASN A 188 20.56 14.20 11.39
C ASN A 188 19.36 15.16 11.62
N GLU A 189 18.12 14.67 11.46
CA GLU A 189 16.92 15.50 11.68
C GLU A 189 15.94 14.88 12.67
N SER A 190 15.68 13.58 12.58
CA SER A 190 14.64 12.95 13.39
C SER A 190 14.77 11.44 13.50
N PHE A 191 14.16 10.92 14.56
CA PHE A 191 14.08 9.48 14.86
C PHE A 191 12.63 9.02 14.92
N ARG A 192 12.42 7.73 14.67
CA ARG A 192 11.18 7.03 14.95
C ARG A 192 11.35 6.21 16.21
N VAL A 193 10.39 6.32 17.13
CA VAL A 193 10.37 5.59 18.41
C VAL A 193 9.20 4.62 18.42
N LYS A 194 9.49 3.35 18.70
CA LYS A 194 8.51 2.27 18.91
C LYS A 194 8.64 1.73 20.34
N GLY A 195 7.62 0.99 20.80
CA GLY A 195 7.61 0.36 22.13
C GLY A 195 7.36 1.33 23.28
N TRP A 196 6.84 2.52 22.99
CA TRP A 196 6.53 3.51 23.99
C TRP A 196 5.32 3.10 24.84
N GLY A 197 5.55 2.87 26.12
CA GLY A 197 4.50 2.51 27.07
C GLY A 197 4.43 1.02 27.39
N ILE A 198 3.48 0.67 28.23
CA ILE A 198 3.31 -0.67 28.82
C ILE A 198 2.32 -1.57 28.04
N THR A 199 1.84 -1.10 26.90
CA THR A 199 0.87 -1.81 26.09
C THR A 199 1.39 -1.98 24.65
N THR A 200 0.85 -2.91 23.91
CA THR A 200 1.12 -3.12 22.48
C THR A 200 0.85 -1.90 21.60
N LEU A 201 0.11 -0.91 22.10
CA LEU A 201 -0.15 0.36 21.40
C LEU A 201 1.11 1.13 21.01
N GLY A 202 2.19 1.01 21.78
CA GLY A 202 3.45 1.70 21.48
C GLY A 202 4.15 1.20 20.21
N ASP A 203 3.90 -0.02 19.80
CA ASP A 203 4.40 -0.59 18.55
C ASP A 203 3.53 -0.18 17.35
N ASP A 204 2.21 -0.12 17.55
CA ASP A 204 1.24 0.26 16.52
C ASP A 204 1.25 1.76 16.21
N TYR A 205 1.60 2.58 17.21
CA TYR A 205 1.59 4.04 17.11
C TYR A 205 2.98 4.65 17.42
N PRO A 206 3.96 4.47 16.54
CA PRO A 206 5.27 5.09 16.71
C PRO A 206 5.14 6.61 16.66
N PHE A 207 6.01 7.29 17.43
CA PHE A 207 6.12 8.74 17.36
C PHE A 207 7.50 9.19 16.90
N LEU A 208 7.65 10.47 16.56
CA LEU A 208 8.91 11.04 16.13
C LEU A 208 9.58 11.84 17.25
N LEU A 209 10.91 11.74 17.33
CA LEU A 209 11.78 12.67 18.05
C LEU A 209 12.49 13.55 17.03
N LYS A 210 12.53 14.85 17.28
CA LYS A 210 13.34 15.78 16.50
C LYS A 210 14.75 15.82 17.10
N TYR A 211 15.77 15.70 16.23
CA TYR A 211 17.15 15.97 16.55
C TYR A 211 17.45 17.45 16.29
N ASN A 212 18.05 18.13 17.26
CA ASN A 212 18.33 19.55 17.18
C ASN A 212 19.82 19.79 16.92
N GLU A 213 20.14 20.94 16.36
CA GLU A 213 21.54 21.35 16.06
C GLU A 213 22.47 21.39 17.30
N ASP A 214 21.89 21.50 18.50
CA ASP A 214 22.62 21.43 19.76
C ASP A 214 22.94 20.02 20.25
N GLY A 215 22.57 19.00 19.42
CA GLY A 215 22.77 17.59 19.75
C GLY A 215 21.75 17.01 20.72
N ASN A 216 20.70 17.73 21.08
CA ASN A 216 19.61 17.25 21.91
C ASN A 216 18.44 16.72 21.08
N VAL A 217 17.56 15.94 21.72
CA VAL A 217 16.32 15.45 21.10
C VAL A 217 15.11 16.04 21.82
N THR A 218 14.07 16.35 21.07
CA THR A 218 12.81 16.87 21.59
C THR A 218 11.64 16.11 20.99
N ILE A 219 10.57 15.95 21.77
CA ILE A 219 9.28 15.52 21.22
C ILE A 219 8.67 16.77 20.58
N PRO A 220 8.41 16.75 19.25
CA PRO A 220 7.76 17.89 18.60
C PRO A 220 6.40 18.14 19.28
N THR A 221 6.13 19.39 19.64
CA THR A 221 4.80 19.78 20.07
C THR A 221 3.85 19.55 18.89
N PHE A 222 2.67 19.02 19.18
CA PHE A 222 1.63 18.68 18.21
C PHE A 222 1.49 19.80 17.17
N ASP A 223 1.81 19.50 15.91
CA ASP A 223 1.46 20.32 14.77
C ASP A 223 0.06 19.90 14.32
N PRO A 224 -0.98 20.78 14.46
CA PRO A 224 -2.34 20.44 14.06
C PRO A 224 -2.50 20.16 12.56
N GLN A 225 -1.47 20.38 11.75
CA GLN A 225 -1.46 20.07 10.31
C GLN A 225 -0.67 18.82 9.95
N GLY A 226 0.03 18.18 10.88
CA GLY A 226 0.85 17.01 10.67
C GLY A 226 0.23 15.76 11.30
N MET A 227 -0.58 15.01 10.56
CA MET A 227 -0.69 13.59 10.83
C MET A 227 0.61 12.93 10.36
N TYR A 228 1.39 12.47 11.31
CA TYR A 228 2.57 11.64 11.08
C TYR A 228 2.18 10.18 10.85
#